data_2ef7645ee956369f1823fd0d0b943b14
#
_entry.id   2ef7645ee956369f1823fd0d0b943b14
#
_cell.length_a   1.000
_cell.length_b   1.000
_cell.length_c   1.000
_cell.angle_alpha   90.00
_cell.angle_beta   90.00
_cell.angle_gamma   90.00
#
_symmetry.space_group_name_H-M   'P 1'
#
loop_
_entity.id
_entity.type
_entity.pdbx_description
1 polymer ?
#
loop_
_entity_poly.entity_id
_entity_poly.type
_entity_poly.pdbx_seq_one_letter_code
_entity_poly.pdbx_strand_id
1 'polypeptide(L)'
;MEEEILKVRMLGGFSMIYQEKTLVFDRNYISKSTQLLQILFLHLEKGIAKERLLEELYGRDDVENRNGSLNNTIFRLRKQLEAAGLPEGKYFYLKKGIYYWDSVIPVETDLSVFEKKLEESRKETDEEKKTELLKETCALYTGELLPNMTGENWAAVANIHYRDLYFEALEELCTILKEKRYYETIYQLTTTAAGMYPFEEWQLWRIDSLIAMNRYQDAMAIYKEATKHFFDDLGLPPSEEMLERFRLMSDRIQQSVGALEEIKKGLREKEEQKGAYYCSFPSFIDIYHVISRMMERSGISVYIMLCTLTDKNGEIRMGTDRNKEASEALRVAICNSLRRGDFYTRYNESQFLVMLSGTTLENCQVLSARIDRNFRKEFNGHFRINYYMASVAELREEKDGETLSFHSAADCWKISQK
;
A
#
# COMPACT_ATOMS: atom_id res chain seq x y z
N MET A 1 -30.45 -7.32 36.50
CA MET A 1 -30.27 -8.30 35.41
C MET A 1 -29.45 -7.58 34.37
N GLU A 2 -28.24 -8.01 34.16
CA GLU A 2 -27.47 -7.51 33.02
C GLU A 2 -28.25 -7.89 31.76
N GLU A 3 -28.56 -6.92 30.93
CA GLU A 3 -29.19 -7.19 29.63
C GLU A 3 -28.26 -8.10 28.84
N GLU A 4 -28.75 -9.24 28.41
CA GLU A 4 -28.02 -10.20 27.59
C GLU A 4 -27.81 -9.61 26.19
N ILE A 5 -26.67 -8.93 25.99
CA ILE A 5 -26.33 -8.20 24.75
C ILE A 5 -25.60 -9.16 23.81
N LEU A 6 -26.02 -9.22 22.55
CA LEU A 6 -25.29 -9.86 21.47
C LEU A 6 -24.17 -8.92 20.97
N LYS A 7 -22.91 -9.22 21.27
CA LYS A 7 -21.76 -8.50 20.78
C LYS A 7 -21.32 -9.03 19.44
N VAL A 8 -21.21 -8.16 18.45
CA VAL A 8 -20.84 -8.48 17.07
C VAL A 8 -19.59 -7.74 16.68
N ARG A 9 -18.61 -8.47 16.21
CA ARG A 9 -17.39 -7.92 15.62
C ARG A 9 -17.43 -8.06 14.11
N MET A 10 -17.13 -6.98 13.40
CA MET A 10 -17.09 -6.90 11.94
C MET A 10 -15.76 -6.31 11.41
N LEU A 11 -15.05 -5.54 12.22
CA LEU A 11 -13.73 -5.01 11.88
C LEU A 11 -12.63 -6.05 12.11
N GLY A 12 -11.86 -6.36 11.06
CA GLY A 12 -10.81 -7.39 11.09
C GLY A 12 -11.32 -8.83 11.05
N GLY A 13 -12.65 -9.04 10.87
CA GLY A 13 -13.28 -10.36 10.78
C GLY A 13 -14.68 -10.38 11.35
N PHE A 14 -15.40 -11.51 11.15
CA PHE A 14 -16.76 -11.66 11.63
C PHE A 14 -16.83 -12.63 12.81
N SER A 15 -17.33 -12.18 13.96
CA SER A 15 -17.62 -13.03 15.11
C SER A 15 -18.78 -12.47 15.92
N MET A 16 -19.46 -13.35 16.64
CA MET A 16 -20.57 -13.03 17.53
C MET A 16 -20.36 -13.67 18.91
N ILE A 17 -20.63 -12.91 19.96
CA ILE A 17 -20.51 -13.37 21.34
C ILE A 17 -21.85 -13.10 22.04
N TYR A 18 -22.42 -14.12 22.65
CA TYR A 18 -23.63 -14.04 23.45
C TYR A 18 -23.44 -14.83 24.75
N GLN A 19 -23.79 -14.25 25.89
CA GLN A 19 -23.59 -14.86 27.22
C GLN A 19 -22.15 -15.38 27.41
N GLU A 20 -21.15 -14.56 27.05
CA GLU A 20 -19.70 -14.88 27.12
C GLU A 20 -19.25 -16.06 26.25
N LYS A 21 -20.14 -16.59 25.39
CA LYS A 21 -19.83 -17.68 24.47
C LYS A 21 -19.73 -17.17 23.05
N THR A 22 -18.64 -17.55 22.38
CA THR A 22 -18.54 -17.31 20.93
C THR A 22 -19.52 -18.22 20.20
N LEU A 23 -20.41 -17.61 19.42
CA LEU A 23 -21.39 -18.34 18.63
C LEU A 23 -20.73 -18.92 17.38
N VAL A 24 -20.86 -20.22 17.17
CA VAL A 24 -20.47 -20.87 15.92
C VAL A 24 -21.67 -20.80 14.98
N PHE A 25 -21.64 -19.82 14.07
CA PHE A 25 -22.79 -19.54 13.23
C PHE A 25 -22.79 -20.35 11.92
N ASP A 26 -21.79 -20.17 11.08
CA ASP A 26 -21.63 -20.88 9.81
C ASP A 26 -20.13 -21.06 9.52
N ARG A 27 -19.77 -22.25 9.05
CA ARG A 27 -18.38 -22.50 8.60
C ARG A 27 -18.09 -21.86 7.25
N ASN A 28 -19.16 -21.53 6.50
CA ASN A 28 -19.06 -20.86 5.20
C ASN A 28 -19.44 -19.39 5.33
N TYR A 29 -18.44 -18.52 5.53
CA TYR A 29 -18.62 -17.07 5.63
C TYR A 29 -19.23 -16.41 4.37
N ILE A 30 -19.31 -17.13 3.26
CA ILE A 30 -19.79 -16.62 1.97
C ILE A 30 -21.27 -16.98 1.73
N SER A 31 -21.93 -17.71 2.66
CA SER A 31 -23.33 -18.10 2.47
C SER A 31 -24.25 -16.87 2.43
N LYS A 32 -25.33 -16.94 1.62
CA LYS A 32 -26.33 -15.85 1.56
C LYS A 32 -26.99 -15.56 2.91
N SER A 33 -27.08 -16.54 3.80
CA SER A 33 -27.58 -16.35 5.18
C SER A 33 -26.60 -15.49 5.99
N THR A 34 -25.31 -15.76 5.88
CA THR A 34 -24.27 -14.97 6.55
C THR A 34 -24.22 -13.56 5.99
N GLN A 35 -24.26 -13.40 4.67
CA GLN A 35 -24.31 -12.07 4.02
C GLN A 35 -25.54 -11.28 4.49
N LEU A 36 -26.72 -11.90 4.52
CA LEU A 36 -27.94 -11.26 5.02
C LEU A 36 -27.75 -10.74 6.46
N LEU A 37 -27.19 -11.57 7.35
CA LEU A 37 -26.95 -11.19 8.73
C LEU A 37 -25.96 -10.01 8.85
N GLN A 38 -24.88 -10.07 8.11
CA GLN A 38 -23.85 -9.00 8.08
C GLN A 38 -24.42 -7.69 7.54
N ILE A 39 -25.23 -7.72 6.49
CA ILE A 39 -25.93 -6.54 5.96
C ILE A 39 -26.90 -5.96 6.99
N LEU A 40 -27.66 -6.80 7.72
CA LEU A 40 -28.57 -6.34 8.76
C LEU A 40 -27.81 -5.66 9.92
N PHE A 41 -26.65 -6.17 10.31
CA PHE A 41 -25.82 -5.55 11.33
C PHE A 41 -25.15 -4.25 10.84
N LEU A 42 -24.76 -4.18 9.57
CA LEU A 42 -24.24 -2.95 8.97
C LEU A 42 -25.31 -1.83 8.98
N HIS A 43 -26.59 -2.19 8.89
CA HIS A 43 -27.70 -1.25 8.89
C HIS A 43 -28.53 -1.31 10.19
N LEU A 44 -27.91 -1.65 11.33
CA LEU A 44 -28.59 -1.93 12.59
C LEU A 44 -29.53 -0.80 13.03
N GLU A 45 -29.09 0.44 12.99
CA GLU A 45 -29.85 1.60 13.47
C GLU A 45 -30.95 2.06 12.49
N LYS A 46 -30.64 2.10 11.20
CA LYS A 46 -31.51 2.72 10.18
C LYS A 46 -32.39 1.70 9.45
N GLY A 47 -32.06 0.41 9.58
CA GLY A 47 -32.64 -0.65 8.77
C GLY A 47 -32.20 -0.55 7.31
N ILE A 48 -32.64 -1.51 6.50
CA ILE A 48 -32.34 -1.57 5.07
C ILE A 48 -33.62 -1.77 4.25
N ALA A 49 -33.81 -0.97 3.18
CA ALA A 49 -34.92 -1.13 2.26
C ALA A 49 -34.86 -2.49 1.56
N LYS A 50 -36.01 -3.14 1.42
CA LYS A 50 -36.12 -4.49 0.84
C LYS A 50 -35.52 -4.57 -0.56
N GLU A 51 -35.77 -3.57 -1.40
CA GLU A 51 -35.25 -3.49 -2.76
C GLU A 51 -33.72 -3.43 -2.78
N ARG A 52 -33.14 -2.62 -1.89
CA ARG A 52 -31.69 -2.52 -1.72
C ARG A 52 -31.10 -3.85 -1.21
N LEU A 53 -31.73 -4.47 -0.22
CA LEU A 53 -31.32 -5.78 0.31
C LEU A 53 -31.33 -6.87 -0.77
N LEU A 54 -32.33 -6.87 -1.64
CA LEU A 54 -32.42 -7.79 -2.78
C LEU A 54 -31.29 -7.56 -3.78
N GLU A 55 -30.95 -6.30 -4.05
CA GLU A 55 -29.86 -5.95 -4.96
C GLU A 55 -28.49 -6.34 -4.38
N GLU A 56 -28.25 -6.05 -3.11
CA GLU A 56 -26.99 -6.40 -2.43
C GLU A 56 -26.78 -7.93 -2.33
N LEU A 57 -27.84 -8.71 -2.11
CA LEU A 57 -27.72 -10.17 -1.99
C LEU A 57 -27.73 -10.92 -3.32
N TYR A 58 -28.52 -10.46 -4.29
CA TYR A 58 -28.81 -11.20 -5.52
C TYR A 58 -28.63 -10.40 -6.80
N GLY A 59 -28.11 -9.17 -6.74
CA GLY A 59 -27.95 -8.30 -7.91
C GLY A 59 -27.04 -8.90 -9.00
N ARG A 60 -26.07 -9.70 -8.58
CA ARG A 60 -25.12 -10.38 -9.47
C ARG A 60 -25.54 -11.81 -9.86
N ASP A 61 -26.56 -12.36 -9.17
CA ASP A 61 -26.99 -13.73 -9.40
C ASP A 61 -28.15 -13.75 -10.42
N ASP A 62 -28.14 -14.71 -11.32
CA ASP A 62 -29.22 -14.94 -12.29
C ASP A 62 -30.39 -15.68 -11.61
N VAL A 63 -31.07 -14.99 -10.66
CA VAL A 63 -32.17 -15.54 -9.87
C VAL A 63 -33.48 -14.98 -10.37
N GLU A 64 -34.33 -15.83 -11.00
CA GLU A 64 -35.65 -15.43 -11.55
C GLU A 64 -36.58 -14.93 -10.44
N ASN A 65 -36.60 -15.54 -9.25
CA ASN A 65 -37.47 -15.17 -8.13
C ASN A 65 -36.68 -14.71 -6.91
N ARG A 66 -36.14 -13.50 -6.95
CA ARG A 66 -35.36 -12.90 -5.86
C ARG A 66 -36.15 -12.81 -4.54
N ASN A 67 -37.46 -12.54 -4.59
CA ASN A 67 -38.29 -12.47 -3.39
C ASN A 67 -38.46 -13.83 -2.71
N GLY A 68 -38.68 -14.89 -3.48
CA GLY A 68 -38.74 -16.26 -2.96
C GLY A 68 -37.42 -16.69 -2.33
N SER A 69 -36.32 -16.38 -2.99
CA SER A 69 -34.96 -16.66 -2.50
C SER A 69 -34.65 -15.92 -1.20
N LEU A 70 -35.04 -14.64 -1.08
CA LEU A 70 -34.88 -13.87 0.16
C LEU A 70 -35.69 -14.52 1.31
N ASN A 71 -36.95 -14.91 1.10
CA ASN A 71 -37.73 -15.56 2.13
C ASN A 71 -37.12 -16.88 2.61
N ASN A 72 -36.55 -17.67 1.68
CA ASN A 72 -35.84 -18.90 2.03
C ASN A 72 -34.56 -18.61 2.82
N THR A 73 -33.81 -17.57 2.43
CA THR A 73 -32.62 -17.15 3.14
C THR A 73 -32.93 -16.65 4.54
N ILE A 74 -34.01 -15.87 4.70
CA ILE A 74 -34.54 -15.42 5.99
C ILE A 74 -34.89 -16.62 6.88
N PHE A 75 -35.60 -17.60 6.34
CA PHE A 75 -35.96 -18.82 7.10
C PHE A 75 -34.72 -19.59 7.56
N ARG A 76 -33.73 -19.77 6.65
CA ARG A 76 -32.46 -20.43 6.99
C ARG A 76 -31.67 -19.66 8.06
N LEU A 77 -31.59 -18.34 7.93
CA LEU A 77 -30.91 -17.49 8.89
C LEU A 77 -31.48 -17.64 10.30
N ARG A 78 -32.82 -17.62 10.45
CA ARG A 78 -33.49 -17.82 11.75
C ARG A 78 -33.10 -19.15 12.38
N LYS A 79 -33.16 -20.21 11.60
CA LYS A 79 -32.77 -21.55 12.05
C LYS A 79 -31.30 -21.65 12.47
N GLN A 80 -30.43 -20.97 11.75
CA GLN A 80 -28.99 -20.92 12.08
C GLN A 80 -28.74 -20.15 13.37
N LEU A 81 -29.43 -19.03 13.60
CA LEU A 81 -29.29 -18.22 14.83
C LEU A 81 -29.80 -19.01 16.06
N GLU A 82 -30.93 -19.70 15.95
CA GLU A 82 -31.42 -20.59 16.99
C GLU A 82 -30.46 -21.75 17.27
N ALA A 83 -29.96 -22.40 16.24
CA ALA A 83 -28.98 -23.48 16.36
C ALA A 83 -27.63 -23.02 16.94
N ALA A 84 -27.26 -21.76 16.72
CA ALA A 84 -26.06 -21.15 17.30
C ALA A 84 -26.22 -20.84 18.80
N GLY A 85 -27.44 -20.91 19.37
CA GLY A 85 -27.69 -20.71 20.80
C GLY A 85 -28.36 -19.39 21.15
N LEU A 86 -28.87 -18.64 20.17
CA LEU A 86 -29.73 -17.50 20.48
C LEU A 86 -31.14 -17.96 20.84
N PRO A 87 -31.87 -17.24 21.74
CA PRO A 87 -33.25 -17.55 22.12
C PRO A 87 -34.15 -17.59 20.90
N GLU A 88 -35.17 -18.49 20.91
CA GLU A 88 -36.19 -18.57 19.86
C GLU A 88 -36.92 -17.22 19.75
N GLY A 89 -36.99 -16.65 18.53
CA GLY A 89 -37.66 -15.36 18.34
C GLY A 89 -37.61 -14.82 16.90
N LYS A 90 -38.22 -13.65 16.75
CA LYS A 90 -38.20 -12.90 15.51
C LYS A 90 -37.02 -11.90 15.59
N TYR A 91 -35.83 -12.30 15.14
CA TYR A 91 -34.65 -11.45 15.22
C TYR A 91 -34.70 -10.20 14.32
N PHE A 92 -35.56 -10.22 13.31
CA PHE A 92 -35.75 -9.08 12.41
C PHE A 92 -37.13 -9.10 11.79
N TYR A 93 -37.65 -7.92 11.42
CA TYR A 93 -38.98 -7.72 10.89
C TYR A 93 -38.99 -6.70 9.75
N LEU A 94 -40.01 -6.82 8.90
CA LEU A 94 -40.28 -5.90 7.81
C LEU A 94 -41.36 -4.88 8.20
N LYS A 95 -41.04 -3.58 8.16
CA LYS A 95 -42.01 -2.51 8.41
C LYS A 95 -41.86 -1.43 7.32
N LYS A 96 -42.97 -1.14 6.64
CA LYS A 96 -43.00 -0.13 5.54
C LYS A 96 -41.93 -0.34 4.46
N GLY A 97 -41.65 -1.61 4.10
CA GLY A 97 -40.64 -1.93 3.10
C GLY A 97 -39.18 -1.92 3.58
N ILE A 98 -38.94 -1.71 4.87
CA ILE A 98 -37.60 -1.66 5.47
C ILE A 98 -37.46 -2.83 6.45
N TYR A 99 -36.36 -3.58 6.36
CA TYR A 99 -35.97 -4.59 7.33
C TYR A 99 -35.22 -3.94 8.47
N TYR A 100 -35.63 -4.26 9.70
CA TYR A 100 -34.99 -3.84 10.96
C TYR A 100 -34.63 -5.06 11.79
N TRP A 101 -33.54 -4.96 12.56
CA TRP A 101 -33.30 -5.90 13.64
C TRP A 101 -34.34 -5.72 14.76
N ASP A 102 -34.80 -6.81 15.36
CA ASP A 102 -35.76 -6.77 16.47
C ASP A 102 -35.00 -6.58 17.80
N SER A 103 -35.50 -5.68 18.63
CA SER A 103 -34.89 -5.34 19.92
C SER A 103 -35.05 -6.40 21.02
N VAL A 104 -35.61 -7.58 20.72
CA VAL A 104 -35.74 -8.69 21.69
C VAL A 104 -34.39 -9.13 22.24
N ILE A 105 -33.35 -9.05 21.44
CA ILE A 105 -31.96 -9.24 21.84
C ILE A 105 -31.21 -7.95 21.46
N PRO A 106 -30.82 -7.13 22.43
CA PRO A 106 -29.97 -5.97 22.15
C PRO A 106 -28.71 -6.40 21.46
N VAL A 107 -28.31 -5.67 20.42
CA VAL A 107 -27.08 -5.92 19.66
C VAL A 107 -26.16 -4.72 19.79
N GLU A 108 -24.92 -4.99 20.08
CA GLU A 108 -23.84 -4.02 20.06
C GLU A 108 -22.80 -4.48 19.02
N THR A 109 -22.59 -3.69 17.97
CA THR A 109 -21.56 -3.94 16.98
C THR A 109 -20.33 -3.09 17.28
N ASP A 110 -19.13 -3.61 16.94
CA ASP A 110 -17.92 -2.80 16.97
C ASP A 110 -18.03 -1.55 16.09
N LEU A 111 -18.82 -1.59 15.01
CA LEU A 111 -19.12 -0.45 14.14
C LEU A 111 -19.88 0.65 14.89
N SER A 112 -20.97 0.28 15.60
CA SER A 112 -21.77 1.25 16.36
C SER A 112 -20.99 1.88 17.51
N VAL A 113 -20.14 1.10 18.17
CA VAL A 113 -19.25 1.60 19.24
C VAL A 113 -18.19 2.53 18.66
N PHE A 114 -17.60 2.16 17.50
CA PHE A 114 -16.61 2.97 16.80
C PHE A 114 -17.19 4.33 16.40
N GLU A 115 -18.33 4.35 15.70
CA GLU A 115 -18.98 5.59 15.26
C GLU A 115 -19.37 6.48 16.45
N LYS A 116 -19.93 5.88 17.50
CA LYS A 116 -20.32 6.62 18.71
C LYS A 116 -19.12 7.27 19.39
N LYS A 117 -18.02 6.53 19.61
CA LYS A 117 -16.80 7.07 20.21
C LYS A 117 -16.16 8.17 19.36
N LEU A 118 -16.15 7.99 18.04
CA LEU A 118 -15.66 9.00 17.11
C LEU A 118 -16.52 10.27 17.16
N GLU A 119 -17.84 10.13 17.23
CA GLU A 119 -18.73 11.29 17.37
C GLU A 119 -18.58 11.99 18.72
N GLU A 120 -18.38 11.23 19.80
CA GLU A 120 -18.07 11.76 21.13
C GLU A 120 -16.73 12.52 21.13
N SER A 121 -15.70 11.99 20.47
CA SER A 121 -14.40 12.66 20.37
C SER A 121 -14.47 13.99 19.61
N ARG A 122 -15.31 14.05 18.55
CA ARG A 122 -15.52 15.28 17.77
C ARG A 122 -16.23 16.39 18.57
N LYS A 123 -17.04 16.02 19.57
CA LYS A 123 -17.77 16.94 20.45
C LYS A 123 -17.00 17.32 21.69
N GLU A 124 -15.98 16.53 22.05
CA GLU A 124 -15.21 16.74 23.27
C GLU A 124 -14.27 17.94 23.12
N THR A 125 -14.27 18.82 24.13
CA THR A 125 -13.43 20.01 24.19
C THR A 125 -12.20 19.84 25.08
N ASP A 126 -12.25 18.87 25.99
CA ASP A 126 -11.12 18.49 26.83
C ASP A 126 -10.16 17.61 26.02
N GLU A 127 -8.96 18.12 25.78
CA GLU A 127 -7.97 17.48 24.92
C GLU A 127 -7.49 16.11 25.47
N GLU A 128 -7.45 15.94 26.80
CA GLU A 128 -7.04 14.65 27.40
C GLU A 128 -8.12 13.60 27.18
N LYS A 129 -9.37 13.94 27.42
CA LYS A 129 -10.51 13.05 27.17
C LYS A 129 -10.67 12.74 25.67
N LYS A 130 -10.51 13.76 24.83
CA LYS A 130 -10.52 13.58 23.38
C LYS A 130 -9.43 12.61 22.93
N THR A 131 -8.22 12.75 23.46
CA THR A 131 -7.10 11.84 23.17
C THR A 131 -7.44 10.41 23.57
N GLU A 132 -8.07 10.19 24.72
CA GLU A 132 -8.44 8.84 25.16
C GLU A 132 -9.55 8.25 24.31
N LEU A 133 -10.60 9.03 23.99
CA LEU A 133 -11.66 8.60 23.07
C LEU A 133 -11.11 8.21 21.69
N LEU A 134 -10.19 8.99 21.14
CA LEU A 134 -9.55 8.67 19.85
C LEU A 134 -8.69 7.40 19.93
N LYS A 135 -7.95 7.18 21.03
CA LYS A 135 -7.21 5.92 21.25
C LYS A 135 -8.14 4.72 21.30
N GLU A 136 -9.23 4.82 22.05
CA GLU A 136 -10.22 3.76 22.15
C GLU A 136 -10.88 3.50 20.79
N THR A 137 -11.18 4.55 20.01
CA THR A 137 -11.72 4.45 18.66
C THR A 137 -10.75 3.72 17.74
N CYS A 138 -9.47 4.13 17.71
CA CYS A 138 -8.46 3.48 16.90
C CYS A 138 -8.22 2.01 17.30
N ALA A 139 -8.32 1.68 18.60
CA ALA A 139 -8.16 0.31 19.10
C ALA A 139 -9.29 -0.64 18.66
N LEU A 140 -10.49 -0.12 18.36
CA LEU A 140 -11.59 -0.91 17.81
C LEU A 140 -11.35 -1.34 16.37
N TYR A 141 -10.56 -0.55 15.61
CA TYR A 141 -10.26 -0.86 14.22
C TYR A 141 -9.11 -1.86 14.12
N THR A 142 -9.44 -3.14 14.13
CA THR A 142 -8.46 -4.23 14.14
C THR A 142 -8.10 -4.78 12.74
N GLY A 143 -8.68 -4.20 11.70
CA GLY A 143 -8.49 -4.58 10.30
C GLY A 143 -9.68 -4.19 9.44
N GLU A 144 -9.61 -4.52 8.15
CA GLU A 144 -10.68 -4.23 7.20
C GLU A 144 -12.02 -4.81 7.61
N LEU A 145 -13.09 -4.09 7.25
CA LEU A 145 -14.45 -4.57 7.46
C LEU A 145 -14.68 -5.85 6.67
N LEU A 146 -15.05 -6.93 7.36
CA LEU A 146 -15.41 -8.21 6.76
C LEU A 146 -14.43 -8.64 5.64
N PRO A 147 -13.16 -8.92 5.93
CA PRO A 147 -12.12 -9.13 4.92
C PRO A 147 -12.42 -10.29 3.95
N ASN A 148 -13.30 -11.23 4.35
CA ASN A 148 -13.76 -12.33 3.50
C ASN A 148 -14.86 -11.92 2.51
N MET A 149 -15.35 -10.66 2.57
CA MET A 149 -16.45 -10.13 1.75
C MET A 149 -16.02 -9.04 0.78
N THR A 150 -14.73 -8.82 0.59
CA THR A 150 -14.17 -7.76 -0.27
C THR A 150 -14.63 -7.85 -1.74
N GLY A 151 -15.05 -9.03 -2.19
CA GLY A 151 -15.64 -9.22 -3.52
C GLY A 151 -17.08 -8.70 -3.67
N GLU A 152 -17.79 -8.40 -2.57
CA GLU A 152 -19.17 -7.92 -2.58
C GLU A 152 -19.19 -6.38 -2.55
N ASN A 153 -19.95 -5.76 -3.48
CA ASN A 153 -19.96 -4.29 -3.61
C ASN A 153 -20.39 -3.58 -2.32
N TRP A 154 -21.40 -4.10 -1.61
CA TRP A 154 -21.88 -3.52 -0.35
C TRP A 154 -20.79 -3.51 0.73
N ALA A 155 -20.01 -4.59 0.83
CA ALA A 155 -18.93 -4.70 1.79
C ALA A 155 -17.75 -3.79 1.41
N ALA A 156 -17.39 -3.73 0.11
CA ALA A 156 -16.32 -2.87 -0.39
C ALA A 156 -16.61 -1.37 -0.12
N VAL A 157 -17.83 -0.91 -0.38
CA VAL A 157 -18.24 0.48 -0.10
C VAL A 157 -18.19 0.78 1.41
N ALA A 158 -18.70 -0.13 2.24
CA ALA A 158 -18.65 0.02 3.68
C ALA A 158 -17.20 -0.01 4.21
N ASN A 159 -16.35 -0.88 3.66
CA ASN A 159 -14.94 -0.96 4.04
C ASN A 159 -14.22 0.37 3.78
N ILE A 160 -14.41 0.97 2.61
CA ILE A 160 -13.84 2.30 2.30
C ILE A 160 -14.30 3.34 3.34
N HIS A 161 -15.59 3.37 3.66
CA HIS A 161 -16.14 4.31 4.64
C HIS A 161 -15.47 4.17 6.02
N TYR A 162 -15.39 2.96 6.58
CA TYR A 162 -14.79 2.74 7.89
C TYR A 162 -13.28 2.91 7.90
N ARG A 163 -12.60 2.58 6.80
CA ARG A 163 -11.19 2.90 6.61
C ARG A 163 -10.93 4.41 6.68
N ASP A 164 -11.72 5.19 5.95
CA ASP A 164 -11.55 6.64 5.90
C ASP A 164 -11.83 7.29 7.27
N LEU A 165 -12.84 6.81 8.00
CA LEU A 165 -13.10 7.23 9.38
C LEU A 165 -11.94 6.87 10.34
N TYR A 166 -11.36 5.69 10.18
CA TYR A 166 -10.19 5.27 10.95
C TYR A 166 -8.98 6.15 10.66
N PHE A 167 -8.73 6.47 9.39
CA PHE A 167 -7.64 7.34 9.00
C PHE A 167 -7.80 8.74 9.59
N GLU A 168 -9.00 9.32 9.51
CA GLU A 168 -9.32 10.60 10.13
C GLU A 168 -9.03 10.59 11.65
N ALA A 169 -9.53 9.57 12.35
CA ALA A 169 -9.33 9.44 13.80
C ALA A 169 -7.85 9.28 14.17
N LEU A 170 -7.11 8.47 13.42
CA LEU A 170 -5.69 8.22 13.67
C LEU A 170 -4.82 9.45 13.37
N GLU A 171 -5.10 10.17 12.29
CA GLU A 171 -4.39 11.40 11.93
C GLU A 171 -4.60 12.48 12.99
N GLU A 172 -5.83 12.68 13.44
CA GLU A 172 -6.15 13.63 14.51
C GLU A 172 -5.42 13.24 15.81
N LEU A 173 -5.46 11.96 16.20
CA LEU A 173 -4.77 11.44 17.35
C LEU A 173 -3.24 11.67 17.25
N CYS A 174 -2.64 11.34 16.12
CA CYS A 174 -1.22 11.53 15.89
C CYS A 174 -0.82 13.01 15.96
N THR A 175 -1.67 13.91 15.47
CA THR A 175 -1.44 15.36 15.54
C THR A 175 -1.41 15.85 16.99
N ILE A 176 -2.39 15.48 17.82
CA ILE A 176 -2.43 15.83 19.25
C ILE A 176 -1.20 15.24 19.98
N LEU A 177 -0.88 13.97 19.73
CA LEU A 177 0.26 13.30 20.36
C LEU A 177 1.61 13.93 19.94
N LYS A 178 1.72 14.45 18.72
CA LYS A 178 2.90 15.14 18.21
C LYS A 178 3.14 16.47 18.95
N GLU A 179 2.09 17.24 19.21
CA GLU A 179 2.16 18.46 20.02
C GLU A 179 2.65 18.17 21.44
N LYS A 180 2.19 17.06 22.02
CA LYS A 180 2.61 16.55 23.32
C LYS A 180 3.95 15.82 23.33
N ARG A 181 4.58 15.62 22.17
CA ARG A 181 5.86 14.90 21.97
C ARG A 181 5.81 13.42 22.38
N TYR A 182 4.65 12.78 22.28
CA TYR A 182 4.50 11.34 22.59
C TYR A 182 4.86 10.47 21.36
N TYR A 183 6.08 10.63 20.85
CA TYR A 183 6.53 10.01 19.59
C TYR A 183 6.55 8.47 19.63
N GLU A 184 6.84 7.86 20.77
CA GLU A 184 6.78 6.39 20.89
C GLU A 184 5.36 5.86 20.68
N THR A 185 4.34 6.55 21.23
CA THR A 185 2.93 6.18 21.03
C THR A 185 2.52 6.35 19.56
N ILE A 186 2.93 7.44 18.92
CA ILE A 186 2.68 7.65 17.47
C ILE A 186 3.30 6.50 16.67
N TYR A 187 4.55 6.15 16.96
CA TYR A 187 5.26 5.07 16.29
C TYR A 187 4.52 3.73 16.41
N GLN A 188 4.01 3.39 17.59
CA GLN A 188 3.27 2.15 17.82
C GLN A 188 1.94 2.14 17.05
N LEU A 189 1.14 3.21 17.13
CA LEU A 189 -0.14 3.34 16.44
C LEU A 189 0.03 3.25 14.93
N THR A 190 0.98 4.01 14.39
CA THR A 190 1.23 4.05 12.95
C THR A 190 1.93 2.79 12.42
N THR A 191 2.62 2.03 13.29
CA THR A 191 3.13 0.70 12.94
C THR A 191 1.99 -0.29 12.72
N THR A 192 0.95 -0.25 13.56
CA THR A 192 -0.25 -1.06 13.37
C THR A 192 -0.98 -0.68 12.07
N ALA A 193 -1.18 0.62 11.83
CA ALA A 193 -1.82 1.12 10.62
C ALA A 193 -1.04 0.77 9.34
N ALA A 194 0.29 0.92 9.35
CA ALA A 194 1.16 0.57 8.23
C ALA A 194 1.19 -0.94 7.95
N GLY A 195 0.97 -1.78 8.97
CA GLY A 195 0.82 -3.23 8.79
C GLY A 195 -0.47 -3.62 8.06
N MET A 196 -1.56 -2.85 8.27
CA MET A 196 -2.83 -3.03 7.57
C MET A 196 -2.82 -2.38 6.18
N TYR A 197 -2.18 -1.20 6.06
CA TYR A 197 -2.18 -0.36 4.86
C TYR A 197 -0.75 0.08 4.52
N PRO A 198 0.07 -0.81 3.95
CA PRO A 198 1.51 -0.57 3.74
C PRO A 198 1.83 0.51 2.70
N PHE A 199 0.85 0.85 1.84
CA PHE A 199 1.02 1.83 0.76
C PHE A 199 0.49 3.23 1.10
N GLU A 200 -0.04 3.40 2.31
CA GLU A 200 -0.52 4.69 2.80
C GLU A 200 0.59 5.47 3.53
N GLU A 201 0.34 6.73 3.81
CA GLU A 201 1.34 7.66 4.38
C GLU A 201 1.77 7.36 5.83
N TRP A 202 1.27 6.30 6.45
CA TRP A 202 1.62 5.91 7.82
C TRP A 202 3.11 5.61 8.00
N GLN A 203 3.80 5.25 6.92
CA GLN A 203 5.25 5.08 6.93
C GLN A 203 5.99 6.39 7.22
N LEU A 204 5.47 7.53 6.73
CA LEU A 204 6.04 8.85 7.02
C LEU A 204 5.92 9.20 8.52
N TRP A 205 4.75 8.96 9.12
CA TRP A 205 4.54 9.16 10.56
C TRP A 205 5.48 8.31 11.41
N ARG A 206 5.73 7.05 11.02
CA ARG A 206 6.69 6.17 11.68
C ARG A 206 8.11 6.72 11.62
N ILE A 207 8.54 7.12 10.43
CA ILE A 207 9.88 7.69 10.19
C ILE A 207 10.05 8.97 10.98
N ASP A 208 9.10 9.92 10.89
CA ASP A 208 9.16 11.19 11.59
C ASP A 208 9.21 11.01 13.11
N SER A 209 8.47 10.05 13.66
CA SER A 209 8.50 9.73 15.09
C SER A 209 9.88 9.22 15.53
N LEU A 210 10.50 8.33 14.75
CA LEU A 210 11.84 7.82 15.04
C LEU A 210 12.91 8.91 14.91
N ILE A 211 12.79 9.79 13.92
CA ILE A 211 13.66 10.96 13.77
C ILE A 211 13.56 11.87 15.00
N ALA A 212 12.34 12.17 15.46
CA ALA A 212 12.09 12.98 16.64
C ALA A 212 12.67 12.38 17.93
N MET A 213 12.75 11.05 18.00
CA MET A 213 13.40 10.28 19.07
C MET A 213 14.92 10.12 18.88
N ASN A 214 15.52 10.72 17.85
CA ASN A 214 16.92 10.55 17.44
C ASN A 214 17.32 9.10 17.07
N ARG A 215 16.35 8.26 16.70
CA ARG A 215 16.57 6.87 16.28
C ARG A 215 16.75 6.77 14.76
N TYR A 216 17.76 7.47 14.24
CA TYR A 216 17.99 7.63 12.80
C TYR A 216 18.26 6.31 12.06
N GLN A 217 18.93 5.34 12.70
CA GLN A 217 19.20 4.03 12.10
C GLN A 217 17.91 3.21 11.91
N ASP A 218 17.02 3.24 12.90
CA ASP A 218 15.73 2.56 12.82
C ASP A 218 14.84 3.22 11.77
N ALA A 219 14.82 4.56 11.74
CA ALA A 219 14.11 5.32 10.72
C ALA A 219 14.60 4.99 9.31
N MET A 220 15.92 4.86 9.12
CA MET A 220 16.53 4.45 7.84
C MET A 220 16.15 3.02 7.45
N ALA A 221 16.02 2.10 8.41
CA ALA A 221 15.58 0.73 8.14
C ALA A 221 14.13 0.71 7.62
N ILE A 222 13.22 1.47 8.25
CA ILE A 222 11.83 1.60 7.79
C ILE A 222 11.76 2.25 6.41
N TYR A 223 12.54 3.31 6.18
CA TYR A 223 12.61 3.94 4.86
C TYR A 223 12.98 2.93 3.76
N LYS A 224 14.03 2.11 3.99
CA LYS A 224 14.46 1.09 3.03
C LYS A 224 13.41 0.02 2.79
N GLU A 225 12.72 -0.40 3.83
CA GLU A 225 11.63 -1.38 3.74
C GLU A 225 10.44 -0.81 2.95
N ALA A 226 9.98 0.39 3.31
CA ALA A 226 8.88 1.05 2.63
C ALA A 226 9.19 1.30 1.15
N THR A 227 10.37 1.87 0.84
CA THR A 227 10.78 2.11 -0.55
C THR A 227 10.89 0.82 -1.36
N LYS A 228 11.33 -0.27 -0.75
CA LYS A 228 11.36 -1.58 -1.41
C LYS A 228 9.95 -2.05 -1.78
N HIS A 229 8.99 -1.96 -0.87
CA HIS A 229 7.59 -2.31 -1.14
C HIS A 229 6.99 -1.43 -2.24
N PHE A 230 7.19 -0.11 -2.19
CA PHE A 230 6.71 0.78 -3.25
C PHE A 230 7.30 0.43 -4.61
N PHE A 231 8.59 0.06 -4.67
CA PHE A 231 9.23 -0.35 -5.93
C PHE A 231 8.83 -1.74 -6.39
N ASP A 232 8.88 -2.73 -5.50
CA ASP A 232 8.67 -4.13 -5.87
C ASP A 232 7.19 -4.45 -6.15
N ASP A 233 6.26 -3.79 -5.44
CA ASP A 233 4.83 -4.09 -5.53
C ASP A 233 4.06 -3.12 -6.43
N LEU A 234 4.39 -1.82 -6.42
CA LEU A 234 3.68 -0.79 -7.18
C LEU A 234 4.48 -0.21 -8.36
N GLY A 235 5.79 -0.44 -8.40
CA GLY A 235 6.66 0.14 -9.43
C GLY A 235 6.79 1.67 -9.33
N LEU A 236 6.48 2.27 -8.18
CA LEU A 236 6.51 3.72 -7.96
C LEU A 236 7.80 4.17 -7.29
N PRO A 237 8.38 5.32 -7.71
CA PRO A 237 9.50 5.94 -7.01
C PRO A 237 9.04 6.46 -5.63
N PRO A 238 9.97 6.63 -4.66
CA PRO A 238 9.67 7.29 -3.39
C PRO A 238 9.11 8.70 -3.61
N SER A 239 8.19 9.13 -2.76
CA SER A 239 7.67 10.50 -2.78
C SER A 239 8.76 11.53 -2.41
N GLU A 240 8.54 12.82 -2.74
CA GLU A 240 9.44 13.90 -2.39
C GLU A 240 9.66 13.96 -0.86
N GLU A 241 8.60 13.79 -0.08
CA GLU A 241 8.63 13.76 1.38
C GLU A 241 9.52 12.62 1.91
N MET A 242 9.45 11.45 1.29
CA MET A 242 10.32 10.32 1.63
C MET A 242 11.79 10.63 1.32
N LEU A 243 12.06 11.30 0.21
CA LEU A 243 13.41 11.71 -0.18
C LEU A 243 14.01 12.75 0.79
N GLU A 244 13.21 13.71 1.26
CA GLU A 244 13.65 14.70 2.26
C GLU A 244 14.06 14.03 3.57
N ARG A 245 13.24 13.07 4.07
CA ARG A 245 13.56 12.31 5.28
C ARG A 245 14.84 11.49 5.12
N PHE A 246 15.03 10.89 3.95
CA PHE A 246 16.28 10.17 3.64
C PHE A 246 17.51 11.08 3.76
N ARG A 247 17.47 12.27 3.17
CA ARG A 247 18.56 13.25 3.26
C ARG A 247 18.85 13.62 4.72
N LEU A 248 17.82 13.98 5.47
CA LEU A 248 17.93 14.34 6.88
C LEU A 248 18.52 13.22 7.73
N MET A 249 18.06 11.98 7.55
CA MET A 249 18.61 10.81 8.27
C MET A 249 20.06 10.54 7.90
N SER A 250 20.40 10.62 6.61
CA SER A 250 21.76 10.40 6.11
C SER A 250 22.75 11.38 6.71
N ASP A 251 22.39 12.67 6.75
CA ASP A 251 23.23 13.72 7.35
C ASP A 251 23.46 13.48 8.85
N ARG A 252 22.42 13.08 9.58
CA ARG A 252 22.51 12.83 11.02
C ARG A 252 23.28 11.55 11.36
N ILE A 253 23.12 10.49 10.58
CA ILE A 253 23.88 9.24 10.76
C ILE A 253 25.38 9.52 10.51
N GLN A 254 25.71 10.29 9.49
CA GLN A 254 27.10 10.67 9.20
C GLN A 254 27.75 11.48 10.33
N GLN A 255 27.00 12.34 11.00
CA GLN A 255 27.50 13.12 12.15
C GLN A 255 27.76 12.28 13.41
N SER A 256 27.14 11.10 13.52
CA SER A 256 27.25 10.25 14.71
C SER A 256 28.40 9.22 14.65
N VAL A 257 29.06 9.07 13.50
CA VAL A 257 30.14 8.07 13.31
C VAL A 257 31.49 8.67 13.70
N GLY A 258 32.03 8.23 14.84
CA GLY A 258 33.40 8.51 15.27
C GLY A 258 34.44 7.77 14.42
N ALA A 259 35.68 8.06 14.52
CA ALA A 259 36.90 7.46 13.97
C ALA A 259 36.94 7.11 12.46
N LEU A 260 37.90 7.67 11.77
CA LEU A 260 38.19 7.47 10.34
C LEU A 260 38.26 5.96 9.93
N GLU A 261 38.61 5.08 10.85
CA GLU A 261 38.68 3.63 10.57
C GLU A 261 37.31 2.94 10.47
N GLU A 262 36.31 3.38 11.24
CA GLU A 262 34.93 2.89 11.10
C GLU A 262 34.31 3.41 9.79
N ILE A 263 34.59 4.66 9.43
CA ILE A 263 34.19 5.23 8.14
C ILE A 263 34.82 4.43 7.00
N LYS A 264 36.10 4.12 7.07
CA LYS A 264 36.81 3.31 6.05
C LYS A 264 36.21 1.90 5.95
N LYS A 265 35.79 1.31 7.07
CA LYS A 265 35.14 -0.01 7.08
C LYS A 265 33.77 0.01 6.41
N GLY A 266 33.01 1.10 6.62
CA GLY A 266 31.71 1.32 5.98
C GLY A 266 31.79 1.63 4.48
N LEU A 267 32.91 2.26 4.04
CA LEU A 267 33.16 2.60 2.64
C LEU A 267 33.71 1.43 1.81
N ARG A 268 34.15 0.35 2.45
CA ARG A 268 34.63 -0.84 1.71
C ARG A 268 33.46 -1.55 1.07
N GLU A 269 33.47 -1.67 -0.26
CA GLU A 269 32.57 -2.57 -0.96
C GLU A 269 32.77 -3.99 -0.46
N LYS A 270 31.66 -4.71 -0.23
CA LYS A 270 31.72 -6.16 -0.03
C LYS A 270 32.29 -6.77 -1.32
N GLU A 271 33.41 -7.47 -1.22
CA GLU A 271 34.21 -7.98 -2.37
C GLU A 271 33.46 -8.87 -3.37
N GLU A 272 32.21 -9.22 -3.13
CA GLU A 272 31.43 -10.18 -3.92
C GLU A 272 30.53 -9.58 -5.01
N GLN A 273 30.40 -8.25 -5.14
CA GLN A 273 29.58 -7.67 -6.21
C GLN A 273 30.35 -7.64 -7.51
N LYS A 274 30.14 -8.66 -8.36
CA LYS A 274 30.58 -8.67 -9.76
C LYS A 274 29.62 -7.83 -10.61
N GLY A 275 30.13 -6.94 -11.44
CA GLY A 275 29.34 -6.12 -12.38
C GLY A 275 29.09 -4.71 -11.91
N ALA A 276 28.07 -4.06 -12.46
CA ALA A 276 27.70 -2.69 -12.17
C ALA A 276 27.07 -2.51 -10.78
N TYR A 277 27.19 -1.30 -10.27
CA TYR A 277 26.65 -0.94 -8.96
C TYR A 277 25.12 -0.71 -9.07
N TYR A 278 24.36 -1.55 -8.37
CA TYR A 278 22.93 -1.34 -8.19
C TYR A 278 22.68 -0.39 -7.02
N CYS A 279 21.97 0.71 -7.26
CA CYS A 279 21.62 1.67 -6.23
C CYS A 279 20.13 1.96 -6.21
N SER A 280 19.65 2.53 -5.09
CA SER A 280 18.30 3.08 -5.02
C SER A 280 18.16 4.27 -5.98
N PHE A 281 16.93 4.57 -6.42
CA PHE A 281 16.70 5.72 -7.32
C PHE A 281 17.17 7.05 -6.73
N PRO A 282 16.95 7.37 -5.43
CA PRO A 282 17.55 8.56 -4.82
C PRO A 282 19.07 8.61 -4.92
N SER A 283 19.74 7.49 -4.60
CA SER A 283 21.19 7.41 -4.73
C SER A 283 21.66 7.57 -6.19
N PHE A 284 20.86 7.08 -7.13
CA PHE A 284 21.14 7.27 -8.56
C PHE A 284 21.08 8.75 -8.95
N ILE A 285 20.13 9.52 -8.42
CA ILE A 285 20.04 10.98 -8.61
C ILE A 285 21.27 11.67 -8.04
N ASP A 286 21.69 11.32 -6.84
CA ASP A 286 22.89 11.89 -6.22
C ASP A 286 24.16 11.60 -7.05
N ILE A 287 24.31 10.36 -7.51
CA ILE A 287 25.39 9.94 -8.40
C ILE A 287 25.33 10.72 -9.72
N TYR A 288 24.14 10.89 -10.31
CA TYR A 288 23.94 11.70 -11.51
C TYR A 288 24.45 13.13 -11.33
N HIS A 289 24.09 13.78 -10.24
CA HIS A 289 24.57 15.15 -9.95
C HIS A 289 26.07 15.22 -9.78
N VAL A 290 26.68 14.26 -9.09
CA VAL A 290 28.14 14.19 -8.90
C VAL A 290 28.85 14.00 -10.24
N ILE A 291 28.42 13.02 -11.03
CA ILE A 291 29.00 12.70 -12.33
C ILE A 291 28.83 13.86 -13.33
N SER A 292 27.64 14.49 -13.34
CA SER A 292 27.35 15.66 -14.13
C SER A 292 28.37 16.80 -13.88
N ARG A 293 28.70 17.05 -12.60
CA ARG A 293 29.74 18.06 -12.22
C ARG A 293 31.14 17.61 -12.59
N MET A 294 31.41 16.30 -12.49
CA MET A 294 32.74 15.75 -12.89
C MET A 294 32.95 15.84 -14.40
N MET A 295 31.90 15.67 -15.22
CA MET A 295 31.98 15.84 -16.68
C MET A 295 32.49 17.22 -17.09
N GLU A 296 32.05 18.29 -16.42
CA GLU A 296 32.49 19.67 -16.70
C GLU A 296 34.01 19.85 -16.59
N ARG A 297 34.61 19.10 -15.68
CA ARG A 297 36.06 19.19 -15.41
C ARG A 297 36.90 18.23 -16.24
N SER A 298 36.35 17.03 -16.51
CA SER A 298 37.14 15.95 -17.10
C SER A 298 36.88 15.74 -18.60
N GLY A 299 35.81 16.33 -19.14
CA GLY A 299 35.38 16.09 -20.53
C GLY A 299 34.94 14.65 -20.83
N ILE A 300 34.72 13.82 -19.80
CA ILE A 300 34.30 12.42 -19.98
C ILE A 300 32.86 12.40 -20.45
N SER A 301 32.58 11.70 -21.55
CA SER A 301 31.21 11.47 -22.04
C SER A 301 30.45 10.52 -21.10
N VAL A 302 29.23 10.89 -20.75
CA VAL A 302 28.33 10.05 -19.93
C VAL A 302 26.98 9.95 -20.61
N TYR A 303 26.44 8.76 -20.67
CA TYR A 303 25.13 8.46 -21.24
C TYR A 303 24.17 7.89 -20.18
N ILE A 304 22.91 8.25 -20.29
CA ILE A 304 21.81 7.60 -19.58
C ILE A 304 21.08 6.73 -20.60
N MET A 305 20.81 5.48 -20.19
CA MET A 305 20.03 4.54 -20.97
C MET A 305 18.81 4.13 -20.14
N LEU A 306 17.61 4.36 -20.66
CA LEU A 306 16.36 3.82 -20.13
C LEU A 306 16.07 2.50 -20.85
N CYS A 307 15.96 1.42 -20.08
CA CYS A 307 15.59 0.09 -20.57
C CYS A 307 14.14 -0.16 -20.18
N THR A 308 13.24 -0.23 -21.16
CA THR A 308 11.80 -0.43 -20.94
C THR A 308 11.37 -1.81 -21.43
N LEU A 309 10.81 -2.62 -20.53
CA LEU A 309 10.27 -3.93 -20.86
C LEU A 309 8.86 -3.77 -21.47
N THR A 310 8.66 -4.29 -22.66
CA THR A 310 7.38 -4.23 -23.39
C THR A 310 6.94 -5.62 -23.84
N ASP A 311 5.65 -5.81 -24.05
CA ASP A 311 5.13 -7.01 -24.70
C ASP A 311 5.42 -7.01 -26.22
N LYS A 312 4.97 -8.06 -26.90
CA LYS A 312 5.13 -8.20 -28.36
C LYS A 312 4.46 -7.08 -29.18
N ASN A 313 3.50 -6.35 -28.58
CA ASN A 313 2.77 -5.26 -29.23
C ASN A 313 3.42 -3.90 -28.91
N GLY A 314 4.46 -3.86 -28.08
CA GLY A 314 5.13 -2.64 -27.64
C GLY A 314 4.47 -1.96 -26.44
N GLU A 315 3.49 -2.61 -25.79
CA GLU A 315 2.79 -2.08 -24.62
C GLU A 315 3.49 -2.47 -23.33
N ILE A 316 3.51 -1.53 -22.37
CA ILE A 316 3.99 -1.78 -21.01
C ILE A 316 2.85 -2.43 -20.24
N ARG A 317 3.06 -3.65 -19.74
CA ARG A 317 2.12 -4.33 -18.84
C ARG A 317 2.68 -4.32 -17.44
N MET A 318 1.84 -4.00 -16.46
CA MET A 318 2.17 -4.02 -15.03
C MET A 318 1.29 -5.03 -14.29
N GLY A 319 1.78 -5.50 -13.13
CA GLY A 319 0.96 -6.22 -12.17
C GLY A 319 0.72 -7.71 -12.43
N THR A 320 1.44 -8.36 -13.35
CA THR A 320 1.35 -9.82 -13.51
C THR A 320 2.62 -10.52 -13.03
N ASP A 321 2.49 -11.73 -12.44
CA ASP A 321 3.64 -12.51 -11.98
C ASP A 321 4.69 -12.71 -13.09
N ARG A 322 4.24 -12.85 -14.32
CA ARG A 322 5.11 -13.00 -15.50
C ARG A 322 5.90 -11.72 -15.81
N ASN A 323 5.36 -10.54 -15.50
CA ASN A 323 6.10 -9.28 -15.61
C ASN A 323 7.19 -9.19 -14.53
N LYS A 324 6.89 -9.62 -13.32
CA LYS A 324 7.87 -9.65 -12.22
C LYS A 324 9.06 -10.57 -12.56
N GLU A 325 8.79 -11.75 -13.11
CA GLU A 325 9.84 -12.67 -13.58
C GLU A 325 10.66 -12.05 -14.72
N ALA A 326 10.02 -11.44 -15.71
CA ALA A 326 10.71 -10.79 -16.82
C ALA A 326 11.52 -9.58 -16.37
N SER A 327 11.00 -8.79 -15.42
CA SER A 327 11.70 -7.65 -14.82
C SER A 327 12.94 -8.09 -14.05
N GLU A 328 12.85 -9.18 -13.28
CA GLU A 328 14.01 -9.69 -12.55
C GLU A 328 15.08 -10.28 -13.52
N ALA A 329 14.64 -10.97 -14.56
CA ALA A 329 15.55 -11.43 -15.63
C ALA A 329 16.24 -10.25 -16.34
N LEU A 330 15.52 -9.13 -16.55
CA LEU A 330 16.10 -7.91 -17.11
C LEU A 330 17.13 -7.30 -16.15
N ARG A 331 16.85 -7.25 -14.84
CA ARG A 331 17.79 -6.79 -13.83
C ARG A 331 19.09 -7.60 -13.85
N VAL A 332 19.00 -8.92 -13.91
CA VAL A 332 20.15 -9.84 -13.98
C VAL A 332 20.90 -9.63 -15.30
N ALA A 333 20.21 -9.49 -16.42
CA ALA A 333 20.81 -9.26 -17.72
C ALA A 333 21.57 -7.92 -17.77
N ILE A 334 21.03 -6.85 -17.20
CA ILE A 334 21.67 -5.55 -17.05
C ILE A 334 22.95 -5.70 -16.20
N CYS A 335 22.83 -6.27 -15.01
CA CYS A 335 23.96 -6.46 -14.09
C CYS A 335 25.12 -7.22 -14.77
N ASN A 336 24.82 -8.31 -15.48
CA ASN A 336 25.81 -9.16 -16.18
C ASN A 336 26.37 -8.50 -17.45
N SER A 337 25.75 -7.43 -17.95
CA SER A 337 26.17 -6.75 -19.17
C SER A 337 27.01 -5.51 -18.91
N LEU A 338 26.93 -4.94 -17.74
CA LEU A 338 27.59 -3.70 -17.36
C LEU A 338 28.98 -3.92 -16.77
N ARG A 339 29.79 -2.86 -16.75
CA ARG A 339 31.11 -2.84 -16.12
C ARG A 339 31.01 -2.41 -14.66
N ARG A 340 32.03 -2.68 -13.86
CA ARG A 340 32.10 -2.29 -12.44
C ARG A 340 31.93 -0.78 -12.18
N GLY A 341 32.29 0.06 -13.13
CA GLY A 341 32.17 1.53 -13.04
C GLY A 341 30.85 2.09 -13.54
N ASP A 342 29.92 1.26 -13.99
CA ASP A 342 28.60 1.68 -14.42
C ASP A 342 27.60 1.53 -13.25
N PHE A 343 26.50 2.29 -13.33
CA PHE A 343 25.48 2.31 -12.29
C PHE A 343 24.11 2.01 -12.89
N TYR A 344 23.26 1.34 -12.14
CA TYR A 344 21.88 1.13 -12.58
C TYR A 344 20.92 1.11 -11.40
N THR A 345 19.69 1.49 -11.68
CA THR A 345 18.59 1.46 -10.74
C THR A 345 17.32 0.95 -11.40
N ARG A 346 16.43 0.38 -10.62
CA ARG A 346 15.06 0.12 -11.07
C ARG A 346 14.28 1.44 -10.97
N TYR A 347 13.66 1.87 -12.06
CA TYR A 347 12.82 3.07 -12.08
C TYR A 347 11.35 2.73 -11.76
N ASN A 348 10.85 1.60 -12.30
CA ASN A 348 9.57 1.00 -11.97
C ASN A 348 9.59 -0.50 -12.30
N GLU A 349 8.43 -1.18 -12.19
CA GLU A 349 8.35 -2.64 -12.42
C GLU A 349 8.88 -3.07 -13.80
N SER A 350 8.73 -2.23 -14.83
CA SER A 350 9.11 -2.54 -16.21
C SER A 350 10.27 -1.73 -16.75
N GLN A 351 10.87 -0.84 -15.94
CA GLN A 351 11.89 0.10 -16.41
C GLN A 351 13.11 0.15 -15.50
N PHE A 352 14.29 0.21 -16.13
CA PHE A 352 15.58 0.41 -15.47
C PHE A 352 16.31 1.58 -16.09
N LEU A 353 16.93 2.40 -15.25
CA LEU A 353 17.87 3.46 -15.64
C LEU A 353 19.29 2.95 -15.46
N VAL A 354 20.10 3.16 -16.48
CA VAL A 354 21.52 2.80 -16.50
C VAL A 354 22.34 4.05 -16.81
N MET A 355 23.38 4.28 -16.04
CA MET A 355 24.36 5.36 -16.27
C MET A 355 25.68 4.75 -16.71
N LEU A 356 26.15 5.19 -17.86
CA LEU A 356 27.35 4.70 -18.53
C LEU A 356 28.39 5.80 -18.58
N SER A 357 29.49 5.63 -17.90
CA SER A 357 30.57 6.62 -17.86
C SER A 357 31.74 6.26 -18.78
N GLY A 358 32.34 7.26 -19.46
CA GLY A 358 33.47 7.03 -20.35
C GLY A 358 33.16 6.16 -21.57
N THR A 359 32.00 6.37 -22.19
CA THR A 359 31.55 5.59 -23.36
C THR A 359 31.07 6.48 -24.51
N THR A 360 30.84 5.90 -25.67
CA THR A 360 30.25 6.55 -26.86
C THR A 360 28.89 6.00 -27.16
N LEU A 361 28.12 6.68 -28.01
CA LEU A 361 26.77 6.22 -28.41
C LEU A 361 26.84 4.85 -29.11
N GLU A 362 27.84 4.60 -29.91
CA GLU A 362 28.06 3.32 -30.61
C GLU A 362 28.27 2.19 -29.59
N ASN A 363 29.05 2.45 -28.55
CA ASN A 363 29.25 1.48 -27.45
C ASN A 363 27.96 1.22 -26.65
N CYS A 364 27.09 2.22 -26.51
CA CYS A 364 25.77 2.05 -25.89
C CYS A 364 24.90 1.10 -26.73
N GLN A 365 24.94 1.17 -28.06
CA GLN A 365 24.25 0.26 -28.94
C GLN A 365 24.80 -1.18 -28.86
N VAL A 366 26.12 -1.35 -28.75
CA VAL A 366 26.72 -2.67 -28.51
C VAL A 366 26.30 -3.25 -27.17
N LEU A 367 26.17 -2.39 -26.16
CA LEU A 367 25.73 -2.79 -24.85
C LEU A 367 24.26 -3.24 -24.84
N SER A 368 23.35 -2.52 -25.50
CA SER A 368 21.94 -2.92 -25.60
C SER A 368 21.79 -4.30 -26.26
N ALA A 369 22.54 -4.56 -27.32
CA ALA A 369 22.54 -5.89 -27.93
C ALA A 369 23.09 -7.00 -27.00
N ARG A 370 24.02 -6.67 -26.10
CA ARG A 370 24.53 -7.58 -25.07
C ARG A 370 23.49 -7.84 -23.98
N ILE A 371 22.76 -6.81 -23.55
CA ILE A 371 21.64 -6.94 -22.59
C ILE A 371 20.56 -7.82 -23.19
N ASP A 372 20.14 -7.59 -24.44
CA ASP A 372 19.15 -8.43 -25.12
C ASP A 372 19.54 -9.91 -25.18
N ARG A 373 20.82 -10.17 -25.48
CA ARG A 373 21.35 -11.55 -25.55
C ARG A 373 21.32 -12.21 -24.17
N ASN A 374 21.69 -11.50 -23.13
CA ASN A 374 21.68 -12.01 -21.76
C ASN A 374 20.24 -12.16 -21.26
N PHE A 375 19.35 -11.22 -21.54
CA PHE A 375 17.93 -11.32 -21.17
C PHE A 375 17.25 -12.57 -21.78
N ARG A 376 17.52 -12.86 -23.05
CA ARG A 376 16.98 -14.07 -23.71
C ARG A 376 17.53 -15.38 -23.14
N LYS A 377 18.65 -15.37 -22.42
CA LYS A 377 19.17 -16.56 -21.71
C LYS A 377 18.45 -16.76 -20.37
N GLU A 378 18.10 -15.66 -19.70
CA GLU A 378 17.47 -15.69 -18.38
C GLU A 378 15.94 -15.85 -18.48
N PHE A 379 15.31 -15.38 -19.57
CA PHE A 379 13.87 -15.36 -19.73
C PHE A 379 13.43 -15.88 -21.10
N ASN A 380 12.64 -16.95 -21.08
CA ASN A 380 12.06 -17.54 -22.29
C ASN A 380 10.60 -17.08 -22.47
N GLY A 381 10.40 -15.90 -23.05
CA GLY A 381 9.08 -15.30 -23.26
C GLY A 381 9.02 -14.30 -24.40
N HIS A 382 7.84 -13.69 -24.59
CA HIS A 382 7.57 -12.79 -25.72
C HIS A 382 7.78 -11.31 -25.40
N PHE A 383 8.54 -11.00 -24.35
CA PHE A 383 8.90 -9.63 -24.03
C PHE A 383 10.05 -9.12 -24.90
N ARG A 384 10.06 -7.79 -25.13
CA ARG A 384 11.12 -7.04 -25.80
C ARG A 384 11.60 -5.93 -24.89
N ILE A 385 12.84 -5.50 -25.09
CA ILE A 385 13.40 -4.37 -24.39
C ILE A 385 13.53 -3.21 -25.37
N ASN A 386 12.91 -2.09 -25.07
CA ASN A 386 13.09 -0.83 -25.78
C ASN A 386 14.10 0.01 -25.05
N TYR A 387 15.04 0.61 -25.77
CA TYR A 387 16.10 1.42 -25.24
C TYR A 387 15.93 2.88 -25.68
N TYR A 388 16.00 3.80 -24.72
CA TYR A 388 16.18 5.20 -24.97
C TYR A 388 17.54 5.63 -24.42
N MET A 389 18.33 6.35 -25.20
CA MET A 389 19.69 6.75 -24.85
C MET A 389 19.84 8.25 -25.05
N ALA A 390 20.36 8.94 -24.04
CA ALA A 390 20.64 10.37 -24.09
C ALA A 390 22.01 10.67 -23.49
N SER A 391 22.74 11.62 -24.08
CA SER A 391 23.93 12.18 -23.46
C SER A 391 23.54 13.06 -22.27
N VAL A 392 24.25 12.94 -21.15
CA VAL A 392 24.05 13.82 -19.99
C VAL A 392 24.30 15.30 -20.36
N ALA A 393 25.15 15.55 -21.35
CA ALA A 393 25.38 16.92 -21.85
C ALA A 393 24.11 17.48 -22.52
N GLU A 394 23.43 16.71 -23.36
CA GLU A 394 22.19 17.11 -24.04
C GLU A 394 21.04 17.38 -23.04
N LEU A 395 20.90 16.54 -22.01
CA LEU A 395 19.89 16.72 -20.98
C LEU A 395 20.08 18.01 -20.14
N ARG A 396 21.24 18.64 -20.19
CA ARG A 396 21.54 19.90 -19.49
C ARG A 396 21.23 21.15 -20.31
N GLU A 397 21.26 21.04 -21.62
CA GLU A 397 21.03 22.18 -22.54
C GLU A 397 19.55 22.52 -22.69
N GLU A 398 18.63 21.63 -22.31
CA GLU A 398 17.20 21.90 -22.18
C GLU A 398 16.93 22.78 -20.92
N LYS A 399 17.54 23.98 -20.91
CA LYS A 399 17.16 25.06 -19.97
C LYS A 399 16.01 25.83 -20.60
N ASP A 400 14.81 25.60 -20.09
CA ASP A 400 13.83 26.60 -19.64
C ASP A 400 12.47 25.93 -19.50
N GLY A 401 12.08 25.63 -18.27
CA GLY A 401 10.67 25.58 -17.86
C GLY A 401 9.94 24.26 -17.89
N GLU A 402 10.51 23.16 -18.33
CA GLU A 402 9.88 21.83 -18.16
C GLU A 402 10.71 20.98 -17.19
N THR A 403 10.19 20.86 -15.98
CA THR A 403 10.59 19.79 -15.04
C THR A 403 10.56 18.48 -15.82
N LEU A 404 11.63 17.68 -15.77
CA LEU A 404 11.65 16.30 -16.25
C LEU A 404 10.57 15.48 -15.51
N SER A 405 9.34 15.71 -15.85
CA SER A 405 8.26 14.78 -15.57
C SER A 405 8.41 13.66 -16.60
N PHE A 406 8.98 12.54 -16.18
CA PHE A 406 8.95 11.30 -16.93
C PHE A 406 7.49 10.78 -16.98
N HIS A 407 6.63 11.55 -17.70
CA HIS A 407 5.26 11.18 -17.96
C HIS A 407 5.24 10.20 -19.12
N SER A 408 4.82 9.01 -18.81
CA SER A 408 4.47 7.88 -19.67
C SER A 408 5.40 7.55 -20.86
N ALA A 409 5.61 6.26 -21.10
CA ALA A 409 6.34 5.74 -22.27
C ALA A 409 5.78 6.23 -23.63
N ALA A 410 4.56 6.77 -23.68
CA ALA A 410 3.95 7.33 -24.88
C ALA A 410 4.57 8.66 -25.31
N ASP A 411 5.10 9.46 -24.39
CA ASP A 411 5.72 10.76 -24.70
C ASP A 411 7.16 10.59 -25.19
N CYS A 412 7.87 9.56 -24.73
CA CYS A 412 9.21 9.22 -25.24
C CYS A 412 9.24 8.79 -26.71
N TRP A 413 8.11 8.28 -27.24
CA TRP A 413 8.02 7.80 -28.64
C TRP A 413 7.98 8.92 -29.68
N LYS A 414 7.56 10.12 -29.31
CA LYS A 414 7.44 11.26 -30.22
C LYS A 414 8.76 11.98 -30.52
N ILE A 415 9.78 11.79 -29.68
CA ILE A 415 11.09 12.46 -29.84
C ILE A 415 12.03 11.68 -30.76
N SER A 416 11.85 10.38 -30.93
CA SER A 416 12.75 9.54 -31.76
C SER A 416 12.42 9.51 -33.26
N GLN A 417 11.45 10.32 -33.74
CA GLN A 417 11.07 10.43 -35.16
C GLN A 417 11.32 11.82 -35.78
N LYS A 418 12.19 12.63 -35.18
CA LYS A 418 12.65 13.86 -35.87
C LYS A 418 14.14 13.77 -36.20
#